data_5bc5e6fbd9587b33d4aeb1738bed200f
#
_entry.id   5bc5e6fbd9587b33d4aeb1738bed200f
#
_cell.length_a   1.000
_cell.length_b   1.000
_cell.length_c   1.000
_cell.angle_alpha   90.00
_cell.angle_beta   90.00
_cell.angle_gamma   90.00
#
_symmetry.space_group_name_H-M   'P 1'
#
loop_
_entity.id
_entity.type
_entity.pdbx_description
1 polymer ?
#
loop_
_entity_poly.entity_id
_entity_poly.type
_entity_poly.pdbx_seq_one_letter_code
_entity_poly.pdbx_strand_id
1 'polypeptide(L)'
;MVAALLDRQFAVTVWNRTPSRAGDLVARGAVLATSPAEAVAANEAAVISLTDYAAVYDVLEAAAPALHGRALLNLTSAKPEEARAGARWAAGHGAVQLTGGVNSPPSGIGKPESATFYSGPREVFDRHRPLLEVLTGRADHRGEDPGHAALLYQIGVGMFWTSMLSYWQAIALARANGLTAADILPHADETANSLTQFFAFYTDRIDAGEHTGDVDRLAMGMASVEHVLRTNADAGVDTALPAAVVDLFRRGMEAGHATDSFSALVEVMGKPTDPGTDGRVGQAGPFLR
;
A
#
# COMPACT_ATOMS: atom_id res chain seq x y z
N MET A 1 -6.53 -8.68 14.39
CA MET A 1 -7.45 -7.60 14.80
C MET A 1 -8.36 -8.04 15.94
N VAL A 2 -9.31 -8.99 15.76
CA VAL A 2 -10.22 -9.43 16.84
C VAL A 2 -9.48 -9.78 18.12
N ALA A 3 -8.40 -10.58 18.04
CA ALA A 3 -7.60 -10.95 19.19
C ALA A 3 -7.06 -9.72 19.97
N ALA A 4 -6.53 -8.72 19.25
CA ALA A 4 -6.01 -7.49 19.88
C ALA A 4 -7.12 -6.69 20.58
N LEU A 5 -8.33 -6.64 20.03
CA LEU A 5 -9.46 -5.99 20.66
C LEU A 5 -9.92 -6.74 21.93
N LEU A 6 -9.98 -8.08 21.89
CA LEU A 6 -10.31 -8.90 23.06
C LEU A 6 -9.29 -8.73 24.18
N ASP A 7 -7.99 -8.66 23.87
CA ASP A 7 -6.90 -8.44 24.84
C ASP A 7 -7.02 -7.09 25.54
N ARG A 8 -7.71 -6.13 24.94
CA ARG A 8 -8.02 -4.82 25.50
C ARG A 8 -9.46 -4.71 26.02
N GLN A 9 -10.12 -5.87 26.23
CA GLN A 9 -11.44 -5.98 26.83
C GLN A 9 -12.59 -5.31 26.05
N PHE A 10 -12.42 -5.14 24.74
CA PHE A 10 -13.54 -4.73 23.88
C PHE A 10 -14.53 -5.88 23.74
N ALA A 11 -15.82 -5.57 23.78
CA ALA A 11 -16.87 -6.50 23.42
C ALA A 11 -16.85 -6.68 21.89
N VAL A 12 -16.55 -7.88 21.40
CA VAL A 12 -16.43 -8.16 19.97
C VAL A 12 -17.44 -9.21 19.56
N THR A 13 -18.27 -8.86 18.58
CA THR A 13 -19.09 -9.80 17.82
C THR A 13 -18.40 -10.04 16.49
N VAL A 14 -18.14 -11.32 16.15
CA VAL A 14 -17.43 -11.70 14.93
C VAL A 14 -18.31 -12.52 14.01
N TRP A 15 -18.23 -12.21 12.73
CA TRP A 15 -18.79 -13.04 11.67
C TRP A 15 -17.71 -13.42 10.66
N ASN A 16 -17.77 -14.63 10.16
CA ASN A 16 -16.92 -15.11 9.07
C ASN A 16 -17.73 -16.08 8.21
N ARG A 17 -17.56 -16.01 6.87
CA ARG A 17 -18.22 -16.93 5.91
C ARG A 17 -18.01 -18.40 6.28
N THR A 18 -16.86 -18.73 6.88
CA THR A 18 -16.54 -20.05 7.42
C THR A 18 -16.51 -19.95 8.95
N PRO A 19 -17.59 -20.31 9.65
CA PRO A 19 -17.74 -20.10 11.12
C PRO A 19 -16.59 -20.76 11.93
N SER A 20 -16.08 -21.92 11.49
CA SER A 20 -14.99 -22.63 12.16
C SER A 20 -13.70 -21.81 12.28
N ARG A 21 -13.47 -20.83 11.39
CA ARG A 21 -12.32 -19.91 11.49
C ARG A 21 -12.39 -18.94 12.66
N ALA A 22 -13.56 -18.77 13.25
CA ALA A 22 -13.75 -17.94 14.43
C ALA A 22 -13.63 -18.69 15.76
N GLY A 23 -13.46 -20.02 15.74
CA GLY A 23 -13.48 -20.88 16.93
C GLY A 23 -12.54 -20.42 18.04
N ASP A 24 -11.27 -20.15 17.73
CA ASP A 24 -10.29 -19.67 18.71
C ASP A 24 -10.63 -18.29 19.26
N LEU A 25 -11.26 -17.43 18.47
CA LEU A 25 -11.71 -16.09 18.90
C LEU A 25 -12.90 -16.18 19.83
N VAL A 26 -13.85 -17.09 19.55
CA VAL A 26 -14.98 -17.41 20.42
C VAL A 26 -14.50 -17.97 21.76
N ALA A 27 -13.53 -18.88 21.74
CA ALA A 27 -12.93 -19.42 22.97
C ALA A 27 -12.24 -18.31 23.80
N ARG A 28 -11.85 -17.21 23.20
CA ARG A 28 -11.27 -16.02 23.85
C ARG A 28 -12.33 -14.98 24.25
N GLY A 29 -13.60 -15.22 24.05
CA GLY A 29 -14.70 -14.35 24.48
C GLY A 29 -15.38 -13.54 23.39
N ALA A 30 -15.07 -13.74 22.09
CA ALA A 30 -15.86 -13.15 21.02
C ALA A 30 -17.25 -13.83 20.91
N VAL A 31 -18.28 -13.05 20.60
CA VAL A 31 -19.60 -13.59 20.27
C VAL A 31 -19.63 -13.92 18.77
N LEU A 32 -20.03 -15.16 18.42
CA LEU A 32 -20.18 -15.55 17.03
C LEU A 32 -21.57 -15.14 16.53
N ALA A 33 -21.62 -14.25 15.54
CA ALA A 33 -22.85 -13.91 14.84
C ALA A 33 -23.20 -14.98 13.78
N THR A 34 -24.46 -15.22 13.57
CA THR A 34 -24.98 -16.18 12.58
C THR A 34 -25.09 -15.58 11.18
N SER A 35 -25.08 -14.24 11.07
CA SER A 35 -25.19 -13.51 9.83
C SER A 35 -24.37 -12.21 9.85
N PRO A 36 -24.03 -11.63 8.65
CA PRO A 36 -23.44 -10.30 8.58
C PRO A 36 -24.31 -9.23 9.23
N ALA A 37 -25.61 -9.30 9.05
CA ALA A 37 -26.57 -8.35 9.63
C ALA A 37 -26.54 -8.36 11.16
N GLU A 38 -26.49 -9.53 11.77
CA GLU A 38 -26.35 -9.68 13.23
C GLU A 38 -25.03 -9.08 13.73
N ALA A 39 -23.92 -9.34 13.03
CA ALA A 39 -22.63 -8.79 13.39
C ALA A 39 -22.60 -7.26 13.33
N VAL A 40 -23.17 -6.67 12.27
CA VAL A 40 -23.25 -5.21 12.10
C VAL A 40 -24.19 -4.59 13.14
N ALA A 41 -25.30 -5.23 13.43
CA ALA A 41 -26.27 -4.73 14.40
C ALA A 41 -25.77 -4.75 15.86
N ALA A 42 -24.81 -5.61 16.16
CA ALA A 42 -24.34 -5.85 17.52
C ALA A 42 -23.66 -4.66 18.19
N ASN A 43 -23.02 -3.78 17.41
CA ASN A 43 -22.23 -2.67 17.92
C ASN A 43 -22.42 -1.39 17.08
N GLU A 44 -22.02 -0.24 17.61
CA GLU A 44 -22.06 1.05 16.92
C GLU A 44 -21.11 1.07 15.69
N ALA A 45 -19.98 0.37 15.79
CA ALA A 45 -18.98 0.29 14.73
C ALA A 45 -18.76 -1.14 14.26
N ALA A 46 -18.61 -1.33 12.95
CA ALA A 46 -18.22 -2.57 12.32
C ALA A 46 -16.83 -2.43 11.67
N VAL A 47 -15.86 -3.23 12.13
CA VAL A 47 -14.54 -3.34 11.48
C VAL A 47 -14.63 -4.34 10.34
N ILE A 48 -14.31 -3.89 9.13
CA ILE A 48 -14.36 -4.68 7.91
C ILE A 48 -12.92 -4.93 7.43
N SER A 49 -12.54 -6.19 7.26
CA SER A 49 -11.23 -6.59 6.76
C SER A 49 -11.42 -7.83 5.89
N LEU A 50 -11.60 -7.60 4.59
CA LEU A 50 -11.90 -8.60 3.57
C LEU A 50 -10.82 -8.57 2.48
N THR A 51 -10.95 -9.43 1.48
CA THR A 51 -9.96 -9.55 0.39
C THR A 51 -9.98 -8.36 -0.56
N ASP A 52 -11.18 -7.87 -0.89
CA ASP A 52 -11.42 -6.80 -1.85
C ASP A 52 -12.80 -6.16 -1.64
N TYR A 53 -13.10 -5.11 -2.39
CA TYR A 53 -14.37 -4.39 -2.30
C TYR A 53 -15.56 -5.14 -2.90
N ALA A 54 -15.35 -6.08 -3.81
CA ALA A 54 -16.43 -6.96 -4.27
C ALA A 54 -16.94 -7.82 -3.11
N ALA A 55 -16.03 -8.40 -2.33
CA ALA A 55 -16.37 -9.14 -1.12
C ALA A 55 -17.02 -8.25 -0.04
N VAL A 56 -16.62 -6.96 0.05
CA VAL A 56 -17.28 -5.99 0.96
C VAL A 56 -18.74 -5.80 0.58
N TYR A 57 -19.02 -5.54 -0.68
CA TYR A 57 -20.40 -5.35 -1.15
C TYR A 57 -21.24 -6.62 -0.98
N ASP A 58 -20.73 -7.80 -1.35
CA ASP A 58 -21.44 -9.07 -1.18
C ASP A 58 -21.86 -9.32 0.28
N VAL A 59 -20.97 -9.00 1.22
CA VAL A 59 -21.22 -9.20 2.65
C VAL A 59 -22.16 -8.13 3.21
N LEU A 60 -21.94 -6.87 2.87
CA LEU A 60 -22.71 -5.75 3.43
C LEU A 60 -24.10 -5.60 2.79
N GLU A 61 -24.31 -6.05 1.54
CA GLU A 61 -25.64 -6.09 0.93
C GLU A 61 -26.57 -7.01 1.75
N ALA A 62 -26.05 -8.15 2.21
CA ALA A 62 -26.77 -9.04 3.11
C ALA A 62 -27.05 -8.41 4.50
N ALA A 63 -26.32 -7.36 4.86
CA ALA A 63 -26.47 -6.62 6.12
C ALA A 63 -27.19 -5.27 5.93
N ALA A 64 -27.64 -4.92 4.73
CA ALA A 64 -28.20 -3.61 4.41
C ALA A 64 -29.24 -3.07 5.42
N PRO A 65 -30.19 -3.87 5.91
CA PRO A 65 -31.16 -3.40 6.91
C PRO A 65 -30.56 -2.99 8.25
N ALA A 66 -29.34 -3.45 8.57
CA ALA A 66 -28.64 -3.19 9.83
C ALA A 66 -27.64 -2.03 9.75
N LEU A 67 -27.41 -1.47 8.57
CA LEU A 67 -26.36 -0.46 8.32
C LEU A 67 -26.71 0.92 8.86
N HIS A 68 -27.99 1.27 8.91
CA HIS A 68 -28.43 2.61 9.29
C HIS A 68 -27.86 3.03 10.66
N GLY A 69 -27.21 4.21 10.70
CA GLY A 69 -26.58 4.76 11.90
C GLY A 69 -25.28 4.08 12.33
N ARG A 70 -24.69 3.18 11.51
CA ARG A 70 -23.44 2.46 11.84
C ARG A 70 -22.23 3.15 11.27
N ALA A 71 -21.11 3.04 12.00
CA ALA A 71 -19.78 3.39 11.49
C ALA A 71 -19.12 2.13 10.88
N LEU A 72 -18.77 2.21 9.60
CA LEU A 72 -18.05 1.15 8.89
C LEU A 72 -16.55 1.50 8.86
N LEU A 73 -15.76 0.85 9.70
CA LEU A 73 -14.33 1.01 9.78
C LEU A 73 -13.72 0.03 8.76
N ASN A 74 -13.62 0.46 7.49
CA ASN A 74 -13.26 -0.43 6.39
C ASN A 74 -11.74 -0.44 6.17
N LEU A 75 -11.12 -1.55 6.57
CA LEU A 75 -9.67 -1.81 6.48
C LEU A 75 -9.31 -2.72 5.30
N THR A 76 -10.24 -2.93 4.38
CA THR A 76 -10.01 -3.68 3.16
C THR A 76 -9.14 -2.85 2.20
N SER A 77 -8.07 -3.45 1.69
CA SER A 77 -7.20 -2.80 0.70
C SER A 77 -7.98 -2.44 -0.57
N ALA A 78 -7.79 -1.23 -1.07
CA ALA A 78 -8.55 -0.67 -2.18
C ALA A 78 -7.70 0.27 -3.03
N LYS A 79 -8.21 0.55 -4.24
CA LYS A 79 -7.86 1.77 -4.98
C LYS A 79 -8.59 2.97 -4.38
N PRO A 80 -8.06 4.19 -4.52
CA PRO A 80 -8.72 5.39 -3.98
C PRO A 80 -10.19 5.55 -4.41
N GLU A 81 -10.50 5.26 -5.67
CA GLU A 81 -11.86 5.41 -6.18
C GLU A 81 -12.82 4.32 -5.66
N GLU A 82 -12.32 3.10 -5.42
CA GLU A 82 -13.11 2.04 -4.76
C GLU A 82 -13.49 2.47 -3.33
N ALA A 83 -12.57 3.08 -2.59
CA ALA A 83 -12.84 3.61 -1.26
C ALA A 83 -13.88 4.74 -1.27
N ARG A 84 -13.79 5.67 -2.23
CA ARG A 84 -14.80 6.73 -2.44
C ARG A 84 -16.16 6.16 -2.82
N ALA A 85 -16.19 5.19 -3.73
CA ALA A 85 -17.42 4.50 -4.12
C ALA A 85 -18.06 3.77 -2.93
N GLY A 86 -17.26 3.08 -2.11
CA GLY A 86 -17.72 2.42 -0.90
C GLY A 86 -18.31 3.38 0.12
N ALA A 87 -17.70 4.54 0.31
CA ALA A 87 -18.22 5.58 1.20
C ALA A 87 -19.57 6.14 0.69
N ARG A 88 -19.71 6.36 -0.63
CA ARG A 88 -20.99 6.79 -1.25
C ARG A 88 -22.08 5.69 -1.07
N TRP A 89 -21.71 4.44 -1.27
CA TRP A 89 -22.60 3.30 -1.08
C TRP A 89 -23.07 3.19 0.38
N ALA A 90 -22.15 3.29 1.34
CA ALA A 90 -22.46 3.27 2.76
C ALA A 90 -23.43 4.40 3.15
N ALA A 91 -23.19 5.63 2.66
CA ALA A 91 -24.05 6.79 2.88
C ALA A 91 -25.47 6.56 2.32
N GLY A 92 -25.61 5.92 1.15
CA GLY A 92 -26.89 5.52 0.57
C GLY A 92 -27.69 4.56 1.45
N HIS A 93 -27.04 3.84 2.37
CA HIS A 93 -27.66 2.94 3.35
C HIS A 93 -27.74 3.57 4.76
N GLY A 94 -27.46 4.86 4.89
CA GLY A 94 -27.49 5.56 6.18
C GLY A 94 -26.34 5.21 7.13
N ALA A 95 -25.27 4.62 6.61
CA ALA A 95 -24.03 4.34 7.35
C ALA A 95 -22.95 5.37 6.99
N VAL A 96 -21.91 5.45 7.82
CA VAL A 96 -20.74 6.30 7.57
C VAL A 96 -19.50 5.43 7.47
N GLN A 97 -18.72 5.56 6.37
CA GLN A 97 -17.48 4.82 6.21
C GLN A 97 -16.28 5.66 6.64
N LEU A 98 -15.38 5.05 7.43
CA LEU A 98 -14.01 5.46 7.64
C LEU A 98 -13.12 4.44 6.92
N THR A 99 -12.34 4.89 5.95
CA THR A 99 -11.39 4.02 5.21
C THR A 99 -10.08 3.92 5.96
N GLY A 100 -9.52 2.71 6.09
CA GLY A 100 -8.21 2.49 6.68
C GLY A 100 -7.25 1.78 5.72
N GLY A 101 -6.04 2.31 5.60
CA GLY A 101 -4.90 1.68 4.91
C GLY A 101 -3.94 1.11 5.96
N VAL A 102 -3.99 -0.20 6.21
CA VAL A 102 -3.18 -0.86 7.25
C VAL A 102 -1.76 -1.08 6.73
N ASN A 103 -0.84 -0.24 7.17
CA ASN A 103 0.57 -0.29 6.76
C ASN A 103 1.40 -1.19 7.70
N SER A 104 0.92 -2.41 7.90
CA SER A 104 1.55 -3.38 8.80
C SER A 104 1.21 -4.81 8.38
N PRO A 105 2.15 -5.76 8.47
CA PRO A 105 1.85 -7.16 8.26
C PRO A 105 0.91 -7.69 9.38
N PRO A 106 0.26 -8.84 9.18
CA PRO A 106 -0.63 -9.42 10.20
C PRO A 106 0.01 -9.58 11.57
N SER A 107 1.32 -9.85 11.63
CA SER A 107 2.11 -9.97 12.86
C SER A 107 2.36 -8.63 13.58
N GLY A 108 2.12 -7.51 12.91
CA GLY A 108 2.22 -6.15 13.46
C GLY A 108 0.94 -5.66 14.12
N ILE A 109 -0.20 -6.33 13.91
CA ILE A 109 -1.47 -5.92 14.50
C ILE A 109 -1.40 -5.98 16.03
N GLY A 110 -1.82 -4.89 16.68
CA GLY A 110 -1.74 -4.72 18.14
C GLY A 110 -0.40 -4.23 18.66
N LYS A 111 0.60 -4.00 17.79
CA LYS A 111 1.92 -3.53 18.20
C LYS A 111 2.04 -1.99 18.08
N PRO A 112 2.76 -1.34 19.03
CA PRO A 112 2.85 0.12 19.08
C PRO A 112 3.58 0.74 17.88
N GLU A 113 4.51 0.02 17.25
CA GLU A 113 5.27 0.45 16.08
C GLU A 113 4.47 0.38 14.76
N SER A 114 3.34 -0.30 14.77
CA SER A 114 2.47 -0.44 13.61
C SER A 114 1.63 0.81 13.37
N ALA A 115 1.33 1.09 12.11
CA ALA A 115 0.58 2.26 11.72
C ALA A 115 -0.56 1.92 10.74
N THR A 116 -1.65 2.67 10.85
CA THR A 116 -2.74 2.67 9.87
C THR A 116 -3.07 4.12 9.51
N PHE A 117 -3.15 4.40 8.21
CA PHE A 117 -3.72 5.64 7.71
C PHE A 117 -5.24 5.53 7.70
N TYR A 118 -5.93 6.58 8.14
CA TYR A 118 -7.37 6.65 8.10
C TYR A 118 -7.82 7.88 7.33
N SER A 119 -8.91 7.77 6.57
CA SER A 119 -9.55 8.89 5.91
C SER A 119 -11.06 8.75 5.85
N GLY A 120 -11.75 9.88 5.86
CA GLY A 120 -13.20 9.99 6.02
C GLY A 120 -13.54 10.96 7.15
N PRO A 121 -14.81 11.02 7.62
CA PRO A 121 -15.26 12.03 8.56
C PRO A 121 -14.44 12.04 9.85
N ARG A 122 -13.90 13.19 10.20
CA ARG A 122 -13.03 13.41 11.35
C ARG A 122 -13.73 13.01 12.67
N GLU A 123 -15.02 13.30 12.79
CA GLU A 123 -15.78 12.94 13.98
C GLU A 123 -15.89 11.44 14.20
N VAL A 124 -15.99 10.64 13.12
CA VAL A 124 -16.02 9.16 13.20
C VAL A 124 -14.65 8.65 13.63
N PHE A 125 -13.57 9.21 13.08
CA PHE A 125 -12.22 8.85 13.48
C PHE A 125 -11.99 9.13 14.98
N ASP A 126 -12.33 10.35 15.46
CA ASP A 126 -12.08 10.74 16.85
C ASP A 126 -12.93 9.91 17.83
N ARG A 127 -14.19 9.60 17.48
CA ARG A 127 -15.08 8.76 18.29
C ARG A 127 -14.53 7.36 18.48
N HIS A 128 -13.97 6.76 17.42
CA HIS A 128 -13.48 5.38 17.44
C HIS A 128 -11.96 5.26 17.63
N ARG A 129 -11.24 6.37 17.84
CA ARG A 129 -9.79 6.39 18.06
C ARG A 129 -9.31 5.35 19.07
N PRO A 130 -9.91 5.16 20.26
CA PRO A 130 -9.46 4.15 21.22
C PRO A 130 -9.45 2.72 20.66
N LEU A 131 -10.43 2.38 19.78
CA LEU A 131 -10.47 1.10 19.07
C LEU A 131 -9.39 1.04 17.98
N LEU A 132 -9.23 2.11 17.21
CA LEU A 132 -8.26 2.17 16.10
C LEU A 132 -6.83 2.03 16.60
N GLU A 133 -6.47 2.64 17.72
CA GLU A 133 -5.14 2.57 18.35
C GLU A 133 -4.83 1.19 18.95
N VAL A 134 -5.85 0.37 19.22
CA VAL A 134 -5.65 -1.04 19.59
C VAL A 134 -5.27 -1.89 18.37
N LEU A 135 -5.79 -1.57 17.21
CA LEU A 135 -5.49 -2.33 15.98
C LEU A 135 -4.04 -2.09 15.52
N THR A 136 -3.59 -0.83 15.58
CA THR A 136 -2.22 -0.43 15.29
C THR A 136 -1.87 0.75 16.20
N GLY A 137 -0.70 0.74 16.83
CA GLY A 137 -0.32 1.73 17.86
C GLY A 137 -0.37 3.18 17.40
N ARG A 138 -0.29 3.42 16.06
CA ARG A 138 -0.45 4.75 15.47
C ARG A 138 -1.63 4.76 14.50
N ALA A 139 -2.72 5.40 14.90
CA ALA A 139 -3.84 5.75 14.05
C ALA A 139 -3.65 7.18 13.51
N ASP A 140 -3.54 7.34 12.19
CA ASP A 140 -3.15 8.58 11.54
C ASP A 140 -4.25 9.04 10.56
N HIS A 141 -4.97 10.12 10.93
CA HIS A 141 -6.04 10.66 10.09
C HIS A 141 -5.50 11.56 8.98
N ARG A 142 -5.80 11.24 7.73
CA ARG A 142 -5.29 11.86 6.51
C ARG A 142 -6.34 12.63 5.72
N GLY A 143 -7.27 13.25 6.40
CA GLY A 143 -8.29 14.11 5.80
C GLY A 143 -9.61 13.38 5.53
N GLU A 144 -10.58 14.14 5.03
CA GLU A 144 -11.97 13.69 4.91
C GLU A 144 -12.28 12.93 3.61
N ASP A 145 -11.43 13.05 2.58
CA ASP A 145 -11.60 12.25 1.36
C ASP A 145 -11.34 10.76 1.64
N PRO A 146 -12.35 9.88 1.52
CA PRO A 146 -12.20 8.45 1.81
C PRO A 146 -11.12 7.75 1.01
N GLY A 147 -10.69 8.33 -0.12
CA GLY A 147 -9.64 7.79 -0.99
C GLY A 147 -8.21 8.00 -0.47
N HIS A 148 -7.98 8.97 0.44
CA HIS A 148 -6.61 9.35 0.83
C HIS A 148 -5.87 8.23 1.58
N ALA A 149 -6.51 7.52 2.51
CA ALA A 149 -5.89 6.41 3.21
C ALA A 149 -5.50 5.27 2.25
N ALA A 150 -6.38 4.97 1.29
CA ALA A 150 -6.10 3.99 0.24
C ALA A 150 -4.95 4.43 -0.66
N LEU A 151 -4.89 5.71 -1.06
CA LEU A 151 -3.80 6.27 -1.86
C LEU A 151 -2.45 6.13 -1.17
N LEU A 152 -2.34 6.58 0.08
CA LEU A 152 -1.11 6.49 0.86
C LEU A 152 -0.65 5.05 1.06
N TYR A 153 -1.60 4.13 1.29
CA TYR A 153 -1.30 2.70 1.35
C TYR A 153 -0.72 2.20 0.02
N GLN A 154 -1.32 2.52 -1.14
CA GLN A 154 -0.83 2.09 -2.45
C GLN A 154 0.55 2.68 -2.78
N ILE A 155 0.80 3.95 -2.43
CA ILE A 155 2.13 4.57 -2.56
C ILE A 155 3.16 3.77 -1.74
N GLY A 156 2.88 3.49 -0.47
CA GLY A 156 3.79 2.73 0.40
C GLY A 156 4.03 1.30 -0.12
N VAL A 157 3.00 0.61 -0.57
CA VAL A 157 3.10 -0.75 -1.15
C VAL A 157 3.89 -0.75 -2.46
N GLY A 158 3.68 0.27 -3.30
CA GLY A 158 4.45 0.44 -4.54
C GLY A 158 5.94 0.60 -4.26
N MET A 159 6.30 1.49 -3.34
CA MET A 159 7.69 1.69 -2.90
C MET A 159 8.29 0.41 -2.28
N PHE A 160 7.53 -0.29 -1.44
CA PHE A 160 7.99 -1.53 -0.82
C PHE A 160 8.33 -2.60 -1.85
N TRP A 161 7.42 -2.89 -2.79
CA TRP A 161 7.63 -3.95 -3.77
C TRP A 161 8.75 -3.62 -4.75
N THR A 162 8.87 -2.37 -5.22
CA THR A 162 9.97 -1.98 -6.11
C THR A 162 11.32 -2.07 -5.40
N SER A 163 11.40 -1.68 -4.13
CA SER A 163 12.62 -1.82 -3.32
C SER A 163 12.99 -3.30 -3.09
N MET A 164 11.99 -4.15 -2.78
CA MET A 164 12.22 -5.59 -2.60
C MET A 164 12.67 -6.27 -3.89
N LEU A 165 12.08 -5.90 -5.03
CA LEU A 165 12.50 -6.41 -6.33
C LEU A 165 13.94 -6.01 -6.66
N SER A 166 14.32 -4.76 -6.37
CA SER A 166 15.70 -4.29 -6.51
C SER A 166 16.68 -5.09 -5.65
N TYR A 167 16.32 -5.35 -4.38
CA TYR A 167 17.13 -6.17 -3.48
C TYR A 167 17.27 -7.62 -3.97
N TRP A 168 16.18 -8.24 -4.43
CA TRP A 168 16.26 -9.59 -4.97
C TRP A 168 17.03 -9.67 -6.27
N GLN A 169 16.96 -8.65 -7.12
CA GLN A 169 17.79 -8.52 -8.32
C GLN A 169 19.30 -8.47 -7.95
N ALA A 170 19.64 -7.68 -6.94
CA ALA A 170 21.02 -7.59 -6.44
C ALA A 170 21.53 -8.94 -5.90
N ILE A 171 20.69 -9.70 -5.17
CA ILE A 171 21.03 -11.05 -4.70
C ILE A 171 21.23 -12.01 -5.89
N ALA A 172 20.38 -11.94 -6.93
CA ALA A 172 20.52 -12.78 -8.11
C ALA A 172 21.85 -12.54 -8.81
N LEU A 173 22.22 -11.26 -8.99
CA LEU A 173 23.51 -10.86 -9.57
C LEU A 173 24.69 -11.30 -8.70
N ALA A 174 24.62 -11.14 -7.39
CA ALA A 174 25.63 -11.59 -6.44
C ALA A 174 25.86 -13.10 -6.54
N ARG A 175 24.79 -13.91 -6.56
CA ARG A 175 24.87 -15.36 -6.68
C ARG A 175 25.50 -15.82 -7.98
N ALA A 176 25.21 -15.14 -9.10
CA ALA A 176 25.84 -15.41 -10.39
C ALA A 176 27.36 -15.16 -10.36
N ASN A 177 27.85 -14.35 -9.41
CA ASN A 177 29.27 -14.04 -9.19
C ASN A 177 29.86 -14.73 -7.95
N GLY A 178 29.20 -15.76 -7.40
CA GLY A 178 29.73 -16.58 -6.30
C GLY A 178 29.59 -15.99 -4.91
N LEU A 179 28.83 -14.88 -4.74
CA LEU A 179 28.53 -14.25 -3.47
C LEU A 179 27.21 -14.78 -2.87
N THR A 180 27.07 -14.71 -1.55
CA THR A 180 25.85 -15.08 -0.84
C THR A 180 24.94 -13.87 -0.58
N ALA A 181 23.69 -14.12 -0.20
CA ALA A 181 22.79 -13.04 0.26
C ALA A 181 23.30 -12.36 1.54
N ALA A 182 24.02 -13.09 2.39
CA ALA A 182 24.61 -12.54 3.61
C ALA A 182 25.75 -11.56 3.29
N ASP A 183 26.53 -11.81 2.22
CA ASP A 183 27.61 -10.91 1.79
C ASP A 183 27.05 -9.56 1.29
N ILE A 184 25.83 -9.56 0.74
CA ILE A 184 25.18 -8.36 0.19
C ILE A 184 24.42 -7.55 1.25
N LEU A 185 23.97 -8.20 2.33
CA LEU A 185 23.12 -7.54 3.34
C LEU A 185 23.71 -6.23 3.90
N PRO A 186 25.00 -6.14 4.28
CA PRO A 186 25.56 -4.88 4.78
C PRO A 186 25.51 -3.74 3.77
N HIS A 187 25.77 -4.03 2.48
CA HIS A 187 25.71 -3.04 1.39
C HIS A 187 24.28 -2.61 1.09
N ALA A 188 23.34 -3.55 1.13
CA ALA A 188 21.93 -3.26 0.94
C ALA A 188 21.37 -2.38 2.07
N ASP A 189 21.78 -2.65 3.32
CA ASP A 189 21.39 -1.87 4.50
C ASP A 189 21.94 -0.44 4.42
N GLU A 190 23.22 -0.27 4.07
CA GLU A 190 23.84 1.03 3.85
C GLU A 190 23.13 1.82 2.75
N THR A 191 22.82 1.18 1.61
CA THR A 191 22.08 1.79 0.50
C THR A 191 20.69 2.23 0.95
N ALA A 192 19.93 1.36 1.61
CA ALA A 192 18.58 1.67 2.08
C ALA A 192 18.57 2.85 3.07
N ASN A 193 19.54 2.90 3.98
CA ASN A 193 19.67 4.00 4.95
C ASN A 193 20.00 5.33 4.27
N SER A 194 20.80 5.31 3.19
CA SER A 194 21.14 6.52 2.44
C SER A 194 19.95 7.13 1.68
N LEU A 195 18.98 6.31 1.24
CA LEU A 195 17.83 6.77 0.45
C LEU A 195 17.01 7.86 1.16
N THR A 196 16.91 7.84 2.47
CA THR A 196 16.15 8.85 3.23
C THR A 196 16.70 10.26 3.06
N GLN A 197 18.02 10.40 2.91
CA GLN A 197 18.68 11.69 2.67
C GLN A 197 18.41 12.16 1.23
N PHE A 198 18.44 11.26 0.26
CA PHE A 198 18.09 11.57 -1.13
C PHE A 198 16.61 11.94 -1.27
N PHE A 199 15.71 11.26 -0.56
CA PHE A 199 14.29 11.63 -0.56
C PHE A 199 14.09 13.07 -0.07
N ALA A 200 14.71 13.43 1.07
CA ALA A 200 14.63 14.79 1.59
C ALA A 200 15.22 15.83 0.58
N PHE A 201 16.42 15.53 0.05
CA PHE A 201 17.10 16.41 -0.90
C PHE A 201 16.27 16.70 -2.17
N TYR A 202 15.64 15.67 -2.75
CA TYR A 202 14.85 15.84 -3.96
C TYR A 202 13.44 16.39 -3.70
N THR A 203 12.86 16.18 -2.52
CA THR A 203 11.50 16.65 -2.21
C THR A 203 11.36 18.14 -2.39
N ASP A 204 12.25 18.93 -1.80
CA ASP A 204 12.18 20.39 -1.88
C ASP A 204 12.31 20.89 -3.33
N ARG A 205 13.18 20.27 -4.13
CA ARG A 205 13.39 20.60 -5.54
C ARG A 205 12.16 20.26 -6.41
N ILE A 206 11.57 19.11 -6.18
CA ILE A 206 10.37 18.65 -6.88
C ILE A 206 9.19 19.59 -6.58
N ASP A 207 8.97 19.92 -5.30
CA ASP A 207 7.87 20.80 -4.88
C ASP A 207 8.05 22.23 -5.43
N ALA A 208 9.29 22.68 -5.60
CA ALA A 208 9.60 23.96 -6.24
C ALA A 208 9.53 23.92 -7.78
N GLY A 209 9.46 22.73 -8.39
CA GLY A 209 9.56 22.55 -9.84
C GLY A 209 10.98 22.85 -10.38
N GLU A 210 11.99 22.74 -9.53
CA GLU A 210 13.38 23.06 -9.85
C GLU A 210 14.20 21.79 -10.06
N HIS A 211 14.56 21.49 -11.29
CA HIS A 211 15.34 20.32 -11.66
C HIS A 211 16.76 20.68 -12.11
N THR A 212 17.40 21.63 -11.44
CA THR A 212 18.74 22.11 -11.80
C THR A 212 19.78 21.00 -11.66
N GLY A 213 20.51 20.73 -12.74
CA GLY A 213 21.56 19.69 -12.81
C GLY A 213 22.93 20.17 -12.28
N ASP A 214 22.94 20.79 -11.12
CA ASP A 214 24.13 21.32 -10.44
C ASP A 214 24.88 20.27 -9.64
N VAL A 215 24.19 19.27 -9.09
CA VAL A 215 24.76 18.17 -8.30
C VAL A 215 24.80 16.87 -9.09
N ASP A 216 23.76 16.60 -9.85
CA ASP A 216 23.60 15.39 -10.68
C ASP A 216 22.90 15.74 -11.99
N ARG A 217 23.03 14.87 -13.01
CA ARG A 217 22.40 15.05 -14.32
C ARG A 217 21.90 13.74 -14.88
N LEU A 218 20.76 13.78 -15.56
CA LEU A 218 20.18 12.60 -16.18
C LEU A 218 21.16 11.88 -17.11
N ALA A 219 21.92 12.62 -17.93
CA ALA A 219 22.92 12.04 -18.83
C ALA A 219 24.02 11.26 -18.09
N MET A 220 24.43 11.72 -16.91
CA MET A 220 25.39 11.01 -16.06
C MET A 220 24.78 9.73 -15.48
N GLY A 221 23.54 9.83 -15.00
CA GLY A 221 22.79 8.67 -14.47
C GLY A 221 22.52 7.63 -15.54
N MET A 222 22.24 8.04 -16.78
CA MET A 222 22.01 7.14 -17.91
C MET A 222 23.18 6.16 -18.10
N ALA A 223 24.43 6.67 -18.13
CA ALA A 223 25.61 5.81 -18.23
C ALA A 223 25.72 4.80 -17.08
N SER A 224 25.34 5.20 -15.87
CA SER A 224 25.34 4.34 -14.69
C SER A 224 24.31 3.21 -14.80
N VAL A 225 23.05 3.53 -15.13
CA VAL A 225 21.99 2.50 -15.23
C VAL A 225 22.21 1.54 -16.40
N GLU A 226 22.84 1.99 -17.50
CA GLU A 226 23.28 1.10 -18.59
C GLU A 226 24.39 0.14 -18.16
N HIS A 227 25.32 0.56 -17.29
CA HIS A 227 26.30 -0.36 -16.71
C HIS A 227 25.62 -1.44 -15.87
N VAL A 228 24.63 -1.09 -15.06
CA VAL A 228 23.85 -2.06 -14.27
C VAL A 228 23.16 -3.06 -15.20
N LEU A 229 22.51 -2.58 -16.27
CA LEU A 229 21.85 -3.45 -17.26
C LEU A 229 22.85 -4.44 -17.89
N ARG A 230 23.98 -3.94 -18.39
CA ARG A 230 25.03 -4.77 -19.03
C ARG A 230 25.62 -5.80 -18.05
N THR A 231 25.90 -5.38 -16.81
CA THR A 231 26.44 -6.28 -15.79
C THR A 231 25.49 -7.46 -15.50
N ASN A 232 24.18 -7.22 -15.46
CA ASN A 232 23.20 -8.29 -15.30
C ASN A 232 23.17 -9.21 -16.54
N ALA A 233 23.17 -8.65 -17.74
CA ALA A 233 23.18 -9.41 -18.99
C ALA A 233 24.41 -10.31 -19.10
N ASP A 234 25.61 -9.78 -18.84
CA ASP A 234 26.89 -10.50 -18.89
C ASP A 234 26.95 -11.65 -17.88
N ALA A 235 26.28 -11.48 -16.72
CA ALA A 235 26.16 -12.51 -15.69
C ALA A 235 25.02 -13.53 -15.96
N GLY A 236 24.27 -13.38 -17.06
CA GLY A 236 23.14 -14.26 -17.40
C GLY A 236 21.93 -14.10 -16.45
N VAL A 237 21.82 -12.95 -15.77
CA VAL A 237 20.71 -12.62 -14.88
C VAL A 237 19.61 -11.89 -15.64
N ASP A 238 18.36 -12.09 -15.25
CA ASP A 238 17.20 -11.40 -15.85
C ASP A 238 17.40 -9.88 -15.87
N THR A 239 17.09 -9.27 -17.01
CA THR A 239 17.32 -7.84 -17.25
C THR A 239 16.04 -7.00 -17.26
N ALA A 240 14.88 -7.56 -16.98
CA ALA A 240 13.60 -6.85 -17.08
C ALA A 240 13.56 -5.60 -16.19
N LEU A 241 13.98 -5.72 -14.92
CA LEU A 241 14.01 -4.60 -13.99
C LEU A 241 15.04 -3.52 -14.38
N PRO A 242 16.34 -3.85 -14.60
CA PRO A 242 17.30 -2.85 -15.04
C PRO A 242 16.95 -2.23 -16.41
N ALA A 243 16.36 -2.98 -17.34
CA ALA A 243 15.91 -2.44 -18.63
C ALA A 243 14.76 -1.41 -18.46
N ALA A 244 13.82 -1.65 -17.54
CA ALA A 244 12.77 -0.69 -17.23
C ALA A 244 13.35 0.62 -16.66
N VAL A 245 14.38 0.53 -15.82
CA VAL A 245 15.07 1.72 -15.29
C VAL A 245 15.75 2.50 -16.42
N VAL A 246 16.50 1.81 -17.31
CA VAL A 246 17.14 2.44 -18.49
C VAL A 246 16.09 3.12 -19.38
N ASP A 247 14.93 2.48 -19.60
CA ASP A 247 13.85 3.08 -20.40
C ASP A 247 13.34 4.40 -19.81
N LEU A 248 13.16 4.48 -18.49
CA LEU A 248 12.75 5.72 -17.82
C LEU A 248 13.78 6.84 -18.01
N PHE A 249 15.07 6.55 -17.86
CA PHE A 249 16.14 7.51 -18.12
C PHE A 249 16.16 7.95 -19.58
N ARG A 250 16.04 7.02 -20.54
CA ARG A 250 15.98 7.33 -21.97
C ARG A 250 14.81 8.26 -22.28
N ARG A 251 13.62 7.99 -21.78
CA ARG A 251 12.45 8.85 -21.94
C ARG A 251 12.67 10.25 -21.36
N GLY A 252 13.37 10.36 -20.23
CA GLY A 252 13.78 11.64 -19.66
C GLY A 252 14.74 12.41 -20.58
N MET A 253 15.71 11.72 -21.18
CA MET A 253 16.63 12.30 -22.14
C MET A 253 15.90 12.80 -23.39
N GLU A 254 15.00 11.99 -23.95
CA GLU A 254 14.16 12.33 -25.12
C GLU A 254 13.20 13.49 -24.85
N ALA A 255 12.73 13.64 -23.61
CA ALA A 255 11.92 14.78 -23.18
C ALA A 255 12.70 16.09 -23.00
N GLY A 256 14.03 16.07 -23.18
CA GLY A 256 14.89 17.26 -23.12
C GLY A 256 15.58 17.48 -21.77
N HIS A 257 15.45 16.56 -20.81
CA HIS A 257 16.00 16.67 -19.45
C HIS A 257 17.42 16.16 -19.28
N ALA A 258 18.21 16.04 -20.38
CA ALA A 258 19.57 15.47 -20.35
C ALA A 258 20.50 16.15 -19.35
N THR A 259 20.40 17.47 -19.20
CA THR A 259 21.23 18.30 -18.33
C THR A 259 20.58 18.58 -16.98
N ASP A 260 19.33 18.16 -16.79
CA ASP A 260 18.57 18.35 -15.56
C ASP A 260 18.90 17.27 -14.52
N SER A 261 18.59 17.56 -13.27
CA SER A 261 18.71 16.63 -12.14
C SER A 261 17.87 15.37 -12.33
N PHE A 262 18.23 14.27 -11.66
CA PHE A 262 17.43 13.03 -11.63
C PHE A 262 15.99 13.25 -11.20
N SER A 263 15.71 14.28 -10.41
CA SER A 263 14.36 14.66 -10.01
C SER A 263 13.43 14.97 -11.17
N ALA A 264 13.96 15.35 -12.35
CA ALA A 264 13.18 15.59 -13.56
C ALA A 264 12.44 14.33 -14.07
N LEU A 265 12.85 13.13 -13.63
CA LEU A 265 12.14 11.89 -13.96
C LEU A 265 10.69 11.89 -13.44
N VAL A 266 10.37 12.66 -12.39
CA VAL A 266 8.99 12.77 -11.89
C VAL A 266 8.05 13.35 -12.97
N GLU A 267 8.54 14.29 -13.77
CA GLU A 267 7.78 14.91 -14.87
C GLU A 267 7.50 13.93 -16.02
N VAL A 268 8.39 12.96 -16.20
CA VAL A 268 8.23 11.90 -17.19
C VAL A 268 7.25 10.84 -16.70
N MET A 269 7.34 10.45 -15.43
CA MET A 269 6.45 9.47 -14.80
C MET A 269 5.03 10.00 -14.60
N GLY A 270 4.85 11.31 -14.44
CA GLY A 270 3.55 11.94 -14.30
C GLY A 270 2.69 11.95 -15.57
N LYS A 271 3.28 11.60 -16.72
CA LYS A 271 2.58 11.55 -18.01
C LYS A 271 2.21 10.11 -18.36
N PRO A 272 0.99 9.85 -18.86
CA PRO A 272 0.64 8.53 -19.38
C PRO A 272 1.64 8.11 -20.47
N THR A 273 2.08 6.85 -20.45
CA THR A 273 2.77 6.27 -21.58
C THR A 273 1.76 6.05 -22.71
N ASP A 274 2.09 6.45 -23.93
CA ASP A 274 1.27 6.15 -25.09
C ASP A 274 1.26 4.60 -25.28
N PRO A 275 0.09 3.94 -25.17
CA PRO A 275 0.01 2.49 -25.31
C PRO A 275 0.38 1.97 -26.71
N GLY A 276 0.71 2.88 -27.66
CA GLY A 276 1.09 2.54 -29.03
C GLY A 276 2.53 2.09 -29.25
N THR A 277 3.42 2.26 -28.28
CA THR A 277 4.86 1.98 -28.45
C THR A 277 5.38 0.71 -27.79
N ASP A 278 4.61 0.07 -26.89
CA ASP A 278 5.03 -1.19 -26.28
C ASP A 278 3.84 -2.16 -26.10
N GLY A 279 3.63 -2.97 -27.12
CA GLY A 279 2.52 -3.91 -27.23
C GLY A 279 2.60 -5.14 -26.32
N ARG A 280 3.04 -5.02 -25.08
CA ARG A 280 3.06 -6.13 -24.09
C ARG A 280 2.87 -5.70 -22.64
N VAL A 281 1.80 -5.00 -22.33
CA VAL A 281 1.25 -5.14 -20.98
C VAL A 281 0.10 -6.14 -21.10
N GLY A 282 0.41 -7.40 -20.83
CA GLY A 282 -0.57 -8.47 -20.85
C GLY A 282 -1.73 -8.11 -19.92
N GLN A 283 -2.95 -8.19 -20.46
CA GLN A 283 -4.16 -8.22 -19.65
C GLN A 283 -3.93 -9.28 -18.57
N ALA A 284 -3.88 -8.87 -17.32
CA ALA A 284 -3.91 -9.79 -16.20
C ALA A 284 -5.23 -10.55 -16.29
N GLY A 285 -5.15 -11.79 -16.75
CA GLY A 285 -6.26 -12.72 -16.70
C GLY A 285 -6.67 -12.95 -15.24
N PRO A 286 -7.88 -13.46 -14.99
CA PRO A 286 -8.38 -13.65 -13.65
C PRO A 286 -7.47 -14.62 -12.88
N PHE A 287 -6.74 -14.11 -11.90
CA PHE A 287 -6.00 -14.95 -10.97
C PHE A 287 -6.98 -15.72 -10.10
N LEU A 288 -7.18 -16.96 -10.47
CA LEU A 288 -7.33 -18.22 -9.75
C LEU A 288 -7.92 -18.18 -8.32
N ARG A 289 -8.92 -18.99 -8.24
CA ARG A 289 -9.75 -19.55 -7.15
C ARG A 289 -9.02 -19.90 -5.87
#